data_7da2f320425c86288d097394ce4ee180
#
_entry.id   7da2f320425c86288d097394ce4ee180
#
_cell.length_a   1.000
_cell.length_b   1.000
_cell.length_c   1.000
_cell.angle_alpha   90.00
_cell.angle_beta   90.00
_cell.angle_gamma   90.00
#
_symmetry.space_group_name_H-M   'P 1'
#
loop_
_entity.id
_entity.type
_entity.pdbx_description
1 polymer ?
#
loop_
_entity_poly.entity_id
_entity_poly.type
_entity_poly.pdbx_seq_one_letter_code
_entity_poly.pdbx_strand_id
1 'polypeptide(L)'
;ETSYPGIWGKLAPMGEGRTVALKGVVVSDIYYAKCNIKYYLDMGGECAKYSNFSRHYHIILDATPAEGVSDASYAEALKYASLSINVYLAKLAIAMKPDESEVYELGPVGLGADGKPLPKAAYLVTHMASHDTWNFLVYGQSALGFLPTILQPTEVLDGAMVWRYWEPNYYLQNEVYIKELMKRHGKDIEFVGFVMDNNVMKIDGKDAMSMMAATLCKETLKADCVIVNKSGMGHCQLDSALAFNWAEKNGNDMCYEFVCCI
;
A
#
# COMPACT_ATOMS: atom_id res chain seq x y z
N GLU A 1 2.63 -11.54 -8.97
CA GLU A 1 1.75 -10.89 -8.00
C GLU A 1 0.34 -10.80 -8.54
N THR A 2 -0.64 -11.14 -7.73
CA THR A 2 -2.03 -10.86 -8.05
C THR A 2 -2.41 -9.55 -7.41
N SER A 3 -3.28 -8.83 -8.05
CA SER A 3 -3.77 -7.57 -7.52
C SER A 3 -5.17 -7.32 -8.03
N TYR A 4 -5.87 -6.46 -7.38
CA TYR A 4 -7.17 -5.98 -7.82
C TYR A 4 -8.33 -6.95 -7.62
N PRO A 5 -8.65 -7.30 -6.36
CA PRO A 5 -9.90 -8.01 -6.09
C PRO A 5 -11.08 -7.18 -6.63
N GLY A 6 -12.05 -7.85 -7.22
CA GLY A 6 -13.25 -7.23 -7.76
C GLY A 6 -13.20 -6.81 -9.23
N ILE A 7 -12.07 -6.35 -9.75
CA ILE A 7 -11.89 -6.09 -11.19
C ILE A 7 -11.50 -7.38 -11.91
N TRP A 8 -10.64 -8.17 -11.29
CA TRP A 8 -10.00 -9.34 -11.91
C TRP A 8 -10.48 -10.68 -11.34
N GLY A 9 -11.31 -10.67 -10.32
CA GLY A 9 -11.81 -11.88 -9.67
C GLY A 9 -13.10 -11.65 -8.90
N LYS A 10 -13.61 -12.68 -8.27
CA LYS A 10 -14.76 -12.57 -7.36
C LYS A 10 -14.36 -11.79 -6.13
N LEU A 11 -15.22 -10.87 -5.72
CA LEU A 11 -15.15 -10.28 -4.38
C LEU A 11 -15.54 -11.33 -3.34
N ALA A 12 -14.80 -11.36 -2.25
CA ALA A 12 -15.21 -11.99 -1.01
C ALA A 12 -15.51 -10.89 0.02
N PRO A 13 -16.25 -11.17 1.09
CA PRO A 13 -16.35 -10.26 2.22
C PRO A 13 -14.96 -9.91 2.76
N MET A 14 -14.78 -8.70 3.25
CA MET A 14 -13.52 -8.26 3.83
C MET A 14 -13.07 -9.19 4.95
N GLY A 15 -11.81 -9.58 4.94
CA GLY A 15 -11.23 -10.51 5.91
C GLY A 15 -11.56 -11.97 5.64
N GLU A 16 -12.35 -12.29 4.59
CA GLU A 16 -12.66 -13.64 4.16
C GLU A 16 -12.02 -13.95 2.80
N GLY A 17 -11.88 -15.24 2.51
CA GLY A 17 -11.31 -15.70 1.27
C GLY A 17 -9.80 -15.86 1.31
N ARG A 18 -9.22 -16.12 0.14
CA ARG A 18 -7.77 -16.35 -0.01
C ARG A 18 -7.27 -15.73 -1.30
N THR A 19 -6.27 -14.86 -1.17
CA THR A 19 -5.53 -14.31 -2.31
C THR A 19 -4.17 -14.98 -2.40
N VAL A 20 -3.79 -15.38 -3.60
CA VAL A 20 -2.46 -15.94 -3.90
C VAL A 20 -1.68 -14.93 -4.72
N ALA A 21 -0.55 -14.48 -4.19
CA ALA A 21 0.36 -13.58 -4.86
C ALA A 21 1.61 -14.33 -5.33
N LEU A 22 1.95 -14.18 -6.60
CA LEU A 22 3.18 -14.73 -7.17
C LEU A 22 4.35 -13.80 -6.81
N LYS A 23 5.42 -14.36 -6.24
CA LYS A 23 6.68 -13.67 -6.01
C LYS A 23 7.79 -14.18 -6.93
N GLY A 24 8.83 -13.38 -7.10
CA GLY A 24 9.99 -13.73 -7.93
C GLY A 24 9.90 -13.22 -9.36
N VAL A 25 8.72 -12.80 -9.83
CA VAL A 25 8.51 -12.19 -11.14
C VAL A 25 7.79 -10.87 -10.97
N VAL A 26 8.23 -9.85 -11.67
CA VAL A 26 7.58 -8.54 -11.72
C VAL A 26 7.35 -8.12 -13.16
N VAL A 27 6.26 -7.41 -13.42
CA VAL A 27 6.03 -6.75 -14.69
C VAL A 27 6.47 -5.31 -14.57
N SER A 28 7.39 -4.92 -15.43
CA SER A 28 7.94 -3.57 -15.48
C SER A 28 7.57 -2.93 -16.80
N ASP A 29 7.07 -1.71 -16.76
CA ASP A 29 6.73 -0.96 -17.97
C ASP A 29 7.79 0.12 -18.26
N ILE A 30 8.09 0.30 -19.55
CA ILE A 30 8.91 1.40 -20.01
C ILE A 30 8.00 2.60 -20.30
N TYR A 31 8.24 3.69 -19.61
CA TYR A 31 7.42 4.88 -19.70
C TYR A 31 8.10 5.96 -20.56
N TYR A 32 7.51 6.27 -21.71
CA TYR A 32 8.05 7.20 -22.72
C TYR A 32 7.52 8.63 -22.62
N ALA A 33 6.69 8.94 -21.64
CA ALA A 33 6.15 10.29 -21.50
C ALA A 33 7.24 11.33 -21.19
N LYS A 34 6.97 12.58 -21.55
CA LYS A 34 7.83 13.74 -21.24
C LYS A 34 7.75 14.09 -19.77
N CYS A 35 8.44 13.34 -18.95
CA CYS A 35 8.49 13.53 -17.51
C CYS A 35 9.88 14.00 -17.09
N ASN A 36 9.92 14.90 -16.11
CA ASN A 36 11.17 15.39 -15.53
C ASN A 36 11.76 14.40 -14.51
N ILE A 37 10.97 13.45 -14.03
CA ILE A 37 11.40 12.43 -13.07
C ILE A 37 11.59 11.13 -13.85
N LYS A 38 12.79 10.58 -13.79
CA LYS A 38 13.13 9.31 -14.42
C LYS A 38 13.58 8.34 -13.34
N TYR A 39 12.96 7.19 -13.29
CA TYR A 39 13.39 6.09 -12.45
C TYR A 39 14.27 5.16 -13.28
N TYR A 40 15.41 4.80 -12.74
CA TYR A 40 16.32 3.84 -13.34
C TYR A 40 16.45 2.66 -12.42
N LEU A 41 16.33 1.49 -12.99
CA LEU A 41 16.54 0.24 -12.28
C LEU A 41 17.92 -0.31 -12.65
N ASP A 42 18.84 -0.34 -11.69
CA ASP A 42 20.12 -0.98 -11.86
C ASP A 42 19.98 -2.49 -11.62
N MET A 43 20.07 -3.26 -12.69
CA MET A 43 19.93 -4.71 -12.66
C MET A 43 21.23 -5.47 -12.49
N GLY A 44 22.37 -4.85 -12.72
CA GLY A 44 23.66 -5.55 -12.73
C GLY A 44 24.84 -4.75 -12.21
N GLY A 45 24.67 -3.48 -11.88
CA GLY A 45 25.72 -2.62 -11.33
C GLY A 45 25.81 -2.66 -9.80
N GLU A 46 26.53 -1.71 -9.25
CA GLU A 46 26.77 -1.63 -7.80
C GLU A 46 25.47 -1.39 -6.99
N CYS A 47 24.50 -0.66 -7.54
CA CYS A 47 23.23 -0.39 -6.88
C CYS A 47 22.28 -1.59 -6.91
N ALA A 48 22.49 -2.54 -7.81
CA ALA A 48 21.64 -3.74 -7.93
C ALA A 48 21.57 -4.55 -6.63
N LYS A 49 22.65 -4.60 -5.87
CA LYS A 49 22.71 -5.34 -4.60
C LYS A 49 21.83 -4.73 -3.50
N TYR A 50 21.42 -3.47 -3.64
CA TYR A 50 20.55 -2.76 -2.70
C TYR A 50 19.10 -2.68 -3.19
N SER A 51 18.84 -3.03 -4.45
CA SER A 51 17.51 -3.00 -5.02
C SER A 51 16.78 -4.33 -4.86
N ASN A 52 15.59 -4.31 -4.32
CA ASN A 52 14.74 -5.50 -4.27
C ASN A 52 14.35 -5.99 -5.66
N PHE A 53 14.23 -5.08 -6.62
CA PHE A 53 13.83 -5.41 -7.99
C PHE A 53 14.90 -6.21 -8.75
N SER A 54 16.19 -5.97 -8.52
CA SER A 54 17.28 -6.67 -9.19
C SER A 54 17.30 -8.19 -8.92
N ARG A 55 16.57 -8.64 -7.90
CA ARG A 55 16.47 -10.06 -7.49
C ARG A 55 15.29 -10.79 -8.13
N HIS A 56 14.49 -10.08 -8.94
CA HIS A 56 13.33 -10.65 -9.59
C HIS A 56 13.57 -10.88 -11.08
N TYR A 57 12.83 -11.80 -11.66
CA TYR A 57 12.70 -11.88 -13.11
C TYR A 57 11.77 -10.77 -13.58
N HIS A 58 12.15 -10.07 -14.64
CA HIS A 58 11.37 -8.98 -15.19
C HIS A 58 10.73 -9.37 -16.53
N ILE A 59 9.42 -9.18 -16.62
CA ILE A 59 8.73 -9.10 -17.90
C ILE A 59 8.57 -7.63 -18.22
N ILE A 60 9.21 -7.18 -19.29
CA ILE A 60 9.22 -5.77 -19.66
C ILE A 60 8.13 -5.51 -20.68
N LEU A 61 7.19 -4.62 -20.34
CA LEU A 61 6.20 -4.08 -21.25
C LEU A 61 6.77 -2.82 -21.91
N ASP A 62 7.10 -2.95 -23.17
CA ASP A 62 7.61 -1.85 -24.01
C ASP A 62 6.52 -1.44 -25.00
N ALA A 63 5.86 -0.33 -24.74
CA ALA A 63 4.78 0.18 -25.57
C ALA A 63 4.90 1.70 -25.75
N THR A 64 4.95 2.17 -26.97
CA THR A 64 4.95 3.60 -27.28
C THR A 64 3.53 4.16 -27.35
N PRO A 65 3.31 5.41 -26.86
CA PRO A 65 1.99 6.02 -26.97
C PRO A 65 1.64 6.29 -28.45
N ALA A 66 0.37 6.09 -28.79
CA ALA A 66 -0.13 6.51 -30.08
C ALA A 66 -0.18 8.05 -30.17
N GLU A 67 -0.15 8.57 -31.40
CA GLU A 67 -0.24 10.02 -31.65
C GLU A 67 -1.56 10.57 -31.08
N GLY A 68 -1.47 11.70 -30.35
CA GLY A 68 -2.62 12.38 -29.76
C GLY A 68 -3.08 11.82 -28.41
N VAL A 69 -2.48 10.75 -27.92
CA VAL A 69 -2.77 10.23 -26.57
C VAL A 69 -2.06 11.09 -25.53
N SER A 70 -2.79 11.50 -24.48
CA SER A 70 -2.20 12.27 -23.37
C SER A 70 -1.27 11.39 -22.53
N ASP A 71 -0.27 11.99 -21.89
CA ASP A 71 0.65 11.30 -20.99
C ASP A 71 -0.09 10.57 -19.86
N ALA A 72 -1.17 11.16 -19.34
CA ALA A 72 -2.00 10.58 -18.30
C ALA A 72 -2.72 9.32 -18.77
N SER A 73 -3.37 9.37 -19.93
CA SER A 73 -4.07 8.20 -20.50
C SER A 73 -3.10 7.09 -20.88
N TYR A 74 -1.92 7.44 -21.38
CA TYR A 74 -0.88 6.49 -21.69
C TYR A 74 -0.37 5.77 -20.43
N ALA A 75 -0.05 6.52 -19.37
CA ALA A 75 0.40 5.96 -18.11
C ALA A 75 -0.64 5.02 -17.48
N GLU A 76 -1.91 5.43 -17.50
CA GLU A 76 -3.01 4.61 -17.01
C GLU A 76 -3.17 3.32 -17.80
N ALA A 77 -3.11 3.40 -19.12
CA ALA A 77 -3.18 2.21 -19.99
C ALA A 77 -2.03 1.24 -19.74
N LEU A 78 -0.79 1.73 -19.61
CA LEU A 78 0.37 0.92 -19.24
C LEU A 78 0.17 0.22 -17.89
N LYS A 79 -0.29 0.97 -16.88
CA LYS A 79 -0.54 0.43 -15.55
C LYS A 79 -1.57 -0.72 -15.59
N TYR A 80 -2.69 -0.52 -16.26
CA TYR A 80 -3.69 -1.58 -16.42
C TYR A 80 -3.19 -2.77 -17.23
N ALA A 81 -2.40 -2.55 -18.27
CA ALA A 81 -1.79 -3.63 -19.03
C ALA A 81 -0.83 -4.46 -18.16
N SER A 82 0.04 -3.79 -17.38
CA SER A 82 0.97 -4.44 -16.45
C SER A 82 0.23 -5.25 -15.39
N LEU A 83 -0.84 -4.71 -14.81
CA LEU A 83 -1.68 -5.41 -13.84
C LEU A 83 -2.38 -6.63 -14.46
N SER A 84 -2.84 -6.52 -15.70
CA SER A 84 -3.46 -7.63 -16.42
C SER A 84 -2.48 -8.78 -16.66
N ILE A 85 -1.24 -8.45 -17.02
CA ILE A 85 -0.15 -9.44 -17.18
C ILE A 85 0.16 -10.11 -15.84
N ASN A 86 0.25 -9.34 -14.75
CA ASN A 86 0.48 -9.88 -13.41
C ASN A 86 -0.61 -10.90 -13.02
N VAL A 87 -1.88 -10.57 -13.23
CA VAL A 87 -3.00 -11.48 -12.94
C VAL A 87 -2.95 -12.73 -13.82
N TYR A 88 -2.60 -12.59 -15.09
CA TYR A 88 -2.45 -13.73 -16.01
C TYR A 88 -1.35 -14.68 -15.52
N LEU A 89 -0.18 -14.16 -15.16
CA LEU A 89 0.93 -14.95 -14.63
C LEU A 89 0.57 -15.64 -13.31
N ALA A 90 -0.07 -14.93 -12.40
CA ALA A 90 -0.50 -15.48 -11.13
C ALA A 90 -1.50 -16.64 -11.31
N LYS A 91 -2.45 -16.51 -12.26
CA LYS A 91 -3.38 -17.59 -12.59
C LYS A 91 -2.67 -18.85 -13.12
N LEU A 92 -1.64 -18.69 -13.94
CA LEU A 92 -0.83 -19.81 -14.41
C LEU A 92 -0.07 -20.48 -13.26
N ALA A 93 0.44 -19.67 -12.31
CA ALA A 93 1.24 -20.16 -11.21
C ALA A 93 0.43 -20.88 -10.10
N ILE A 94 -0.88 -20.68 -10.01
CA ILE A 94 -1.74 -21.33 -8.98
C ILE A 94 -1.61 -22.87 -9.01
N ALA A 95 -1.43 -23.47 -10.17
CA ALA A 95 -1.29 -24.91 -10.33
C ALA A 95 0.17 -25.40 -10.12
N MET A 96 1.11 -24.50 -9.97
CA MET A 96 2.53 -24.83 -9.80
C MET A 96 2.86 -25.01 -8.33
N LYS A 97 3.86 -25.87 -8.05
CA LYS A 97 4.40 -25.99 -6.69
C LYS A 97 5.43 -24.88 -6.51
N PRO A 98 5.25 -23.96 -5.54
CA PRO A 98 6.25 -22.96 -5.26
C PRO A 98 7.48 -23.57 -4.57
N ASP A 99 8.65 -22.95 -4.74
CA ASP A 99 9.85 -23.31 -3.99
C ASP A 99 9.69 -22.93 -2.52
N GLU A 100 9.12 -21.74 -2.27
CA GLU A 100 8.84 -21.21 -0.95
C GLU A 100 7.42 -20.59 -0.91
N SER A 101 6.82 -20.54 0.27
CA SER A 101 5.56 -19.86 0.49
C SER A 101 5.53 -19.17 1.85
N GLU A 102 4.96 -17.97 1.87
CA GLU A 102 4.65 -17.24 3.09
C GLU A 102 3.14 -17.07 3.19
N VAL A 103 2.59 -17.19 4.40
CA VAL A 103 1.17 -17.00 4.66
C VAL A 103 1.00 -15.79 5.59
N TYR A 104 0.10 -14.90 5.22
CA TYR A 104 -0.27 -13.73 6.01
C TYR A 104 -1.77 -13.80 6.29
N GLU A 105 -2.13 -13.89 7.56
CA GLU A 105 -3.52 -13.96 8.00
C GLU A 105 -3.70 -13.25 9.34
N LEU A 106 -4.89 -12.73 9.56
CA LEU A 106 -5.31 -12.13 10.83
C LEU A 106 -6.35 -13.06 11.46
N GLY A 107 -5.87 -13.94 12.33
CA GLY A 107 -6.72 -14.87 13.08
C GLY A 107 -7.26 -14.24 14.38
N PRO A 108 -8.10 -14.95 15.12
CA PRO A 108 -8.53 -14.53 16.44
C PRO A 108 -7.35 -14.45 17.41
N VAL A 109 -7.34 -13.42 18.24
CA VAL A 109 -6.28 -13.16 19.23
C VAL A 109 -6.70 -13.64 20.60
N GLY A 110 -5.83 -14.38 21.26
CA GLY A 110 -5.98 -14.80 22.65
C GLY A 110 -5.35 -13.81 23.64
N LEU A 111 -5.19 -14.24 24.87
CA LEU A 111 -4.44 -13.50 25.87
C LEU A 111 -2.93 -13.67 25.66
N GLY A 112 -2.17 -12.65 26.02
CA GLY A 112 -0.72 -12.69 26.02
C GLY A 112 -0.16 -13.69 27.04
N ALA A 113 1.14 -13.88 27.03
CA ALA A 113 1.85 -14.79 27.92
C ALA A 113 1.68 -14.43 29.43
N ASP A 114 1.40 -13.17 29.72
CA ASP A 114 1.11 -12.65 31.07
C ASP A 114 -0.36 -12.78 31.46
N GLY A 115 -1.20 -13.38 30.63
CA GLY A 115 -2.64 -13.56 30.87
C GLY A 115 -3.48 -12.30 30.63
N LYS A 116 -2.90 -11.24 30.03
CA LYS A 116 -3.61 -10.00 29.70
C LYS A 116 -3.91 -9.90 28.22
N PRO A 117 -4.91 -9.08 27.82
CA PRO A 117 -5.10 -8.74 26.42
C PRO A 117 -3.81 -8.15 25.81
N LEU A 118 -3.55 -8.51 24.57
CA LEU A 118 -2.42 -7.92 23.82
C LEU A 118 -2.71 -6.45 23.49
N PRO A 119 -1.68 -5.59 23.47
CA PRO A 119 -1.85 -4.20 23.04
C PRO A 119 -2.31 -4.14 21.59
N LYS A 120 -3.29 -3.29 21.32
CA LYS A 120 -3.89 -3.09 20.00
C LYS A 120 -3.10 -2.06 19.21
N ALA A 121 -2.54 -2.48 18.08
CA ALA A 121 -1.78 -1.61 17.19
C ALA A 121 -2.56 -1.32 15.90
N ALA A 122 -2.69 -0.05 15.52
CA ALA A 122 -3.15 0.37 14.21
C ALA A 122 -1.98 0.92 13.39
N TYR A 123 -2.09 0.81 12.07
CA TYR A 123 -1.13 1.40 11.14
C TYR A 123 -1.83 2.46 10.30
N LEU A 124 -1.38 3.71 10.42
CA LEU A 124 -1.93 4.86 9.73
C LEU A 124 -0.92 5.37 8.70
N VAL A 125 -1.34 5.48 7.45
CA VAL A 125 -0.48 5.99 6.38
C VAL A 125 -1.15 7.14 5.65
N THR A 126 -0.46 8.28 5.59
CA THR A 126 -0.86 9.39 4.74
C THR A 126 -0.28 9.20 3.34
N HIS A 127 -1.16 9.00 2.37
CA HIS A 127 -0.80 8.83 0.98
C HIS A 127 -0.89 10.13 0.19
N MET A 128 0.05 10.31 -0.74
CA MET A 128 0.05 11.46 -1.62
C MET A 128 -0.99 11.30 -2.72
N ALA A 129 -2.14 11.94 -2.55
CA ALA A 129 -3.22 12.00 -3.52
C ALA A 129 -3.65 13.46 -3.71
N SER A 130 -2.73 14.29 -4.22
CA SER A 130 -2.92 15.74 -4.28
C SER A 130 -3.47 16.25 -5.62
N HIS A 131 -3.30 15.50 -6.68
CA HIS A 131 -3.79 15.83 -8.04
C HIS A 131 -3.72 14.61 -8.96
N ASP A 132 -4.22 14.72 -10.17
CA ASP A 132 -4.41 13.60 -11.10
C ASP A 132 -3.15 12.79 -11.40
N THR A 133 -1.97 13.40 -11.40
CA THR A 133 -0.71 12.70 -11.66
C THR A 133 -0.08 12.10 -10.40
N TRP A 134 -0.43 12.59 -9.22
CA TRP A 134 -0.02 12.07 -7.93
C TRP A 134 -1.24 11.55 -7.20
N ASN A 135 -1.68 10.40 -7.60
CA ASN A 135 -2.91 9.79 -7.15
C ASN A 135 -2.78 8.28 -7.11
N PHE A 136 -3.60 7.67 -6.31
CA PHE A 136 -3.77 6.23 -6.30
C PHE A 136 -5.26 5.88 -6.43
N LEU A 137 -5.50 4.64 -6.74
CA LEU A 137 -6.84 4.09 -6.86
C LEU A 137 -7.07 3.14 -5.68
N VAL A 138 -8.27 3.19 -5.14
CA VAL A 138 -8.76 2.21 -4.16
C VAL A 138 -9.94 1.50 -4.80
N TYR A 139 -9.81 0.21 -5.01
CA TYR A 139 -10.79 -0.58 -5.77
C TYR A 139 -11.16 0.04 -7.13
N GLY A 140 -10.18 0.62 -7.81
CA GLY A 140 -10.36 1.29 -9.11
C GLY A 140 -10.94 2.69 -9.05
N GLN A 141 -11.29 3.19 -7.88
CA GLN A 141 -11.79 4.56 -7.71
C GLN A 141 -10.65 5.50 -7.32
N SER A 142 -10.64 6.68 -7.92
CA SER A 142 -9.66 7.72 -7.57
C SER A 142 -9.74 8.07 -6.09
N ALA A 143 -8.61 8.06 -5.41
CA ALA A 143 -8.52 8.43 -4.00
C ALA A 143 -8.59 9.95 -3.78
N LEU A 144 -8.57 10.75 -4.84
CA LEU A 144 -8.81 12.19 -4.73
C LEU A 144 -10.16 12.47 -4.08
N GLY A 145 -10.14 13.15 -2.95
CA GLY A 145 -11.36 13.48 -2.21
C GLY A 145 -11.91 12.37 -1.31
N PHE A 146 -11.22 11.24 -1.19
CA PHE A 146 -11.59 10.25 -0.17
C PHE A 146 -11.31 10.82 1.21
N LEU A 147 -12.23 10.57 2.12
CA LEU A 147 -12.02 10.78 3.54
C LEU A 147 -11.14 9.64 4.09
N PRO A 148 -10.48 9.82 5.24
CA PRO A 148 -9.77 8.74 5.89
C PRO A 148 -10.64 7.50 6.03
N THR A 149 -10.07 6.36 5.71
CA THR A 149 -10.82 5.11 5.61
C THR A 149 -10.02 3.96 6.22
N ILE A 150 -10.73 3.01 6.81
CA ILE A 150 -10.15 1.76 7.31
C ILE A 150 -10.16 0.73 6.18
N LEU A 151 -9.03 0.11 5.95
CA LEU A 151 -8.88 -1.08 5.12
C LEU A 151 -8.38 -2.24 5.98
N GLN A 152 -8.77 -3.44 5.64
CA GLN A 152 -8.12 -4.60 6.22
C GLN A 152 -6.68 -4.68 5.70
N PRO A 153 -5.69 -5.01 6.54
CA PRO A 153 -4.30 -5.12 6.10
C PRO A 153 -4.10 -6.06 4.90
N THR A 154 -4.87 -7.14 4.85
CA THR A 154 -4.87 -8.09 3.74
C THR A 154 -5.33 -7.46 2.42
N GLU A 155 -6.29 -6.52 2.45
CA GLU A 155 -6.75 -5.83 1.23
C GLU A 155 -5.63 -5.01 0.58
N VAL A 156 -4.77 -4.39 1.40
CA VAL A 156 -3.61 -3.64 0.87
C VAL A 156 -2.64 -4.59 0.18
N LEU A 157 -2.31 -5.72 0.81
CA LEU A 157 -1.44 -6.74 0.23
C LEU A 157 -2.06 -7.41 -1.00
N ASP A 158 -3.37 -7.50 -1.07
CA ASP A 158 -4.13 -8.07 -2.19
C ASP A 158 -4.21 -7.12 -3.40
N GLY A 159 -3.79 -5.87 -3.25
CA GLY A 159 -3.81 -4.89 -4.32
C GLY A 159 -5.11 -4.10 -4.44
N ALA A 160 -5.89 -3.95 -3.35
CA ALA A 160 -7.01 -3.02 -3.30
C ALA A 160 -6.57 -1.57 -3.56
N MET A 161 -5.34 -1.24 -3.18
CA MET A 161 -4.70 0.03 -3.45
C MET A 161 -3.69 -0.10 -4.59
N VAL A 162 -3.75 0.80 -5.56
CA VAL A 162 -2.87 0.82 -6.74
C VAL A 162 -2.44 2.24 -7.03
N TRP A 163 -1.13 2.48 -7.14
CA TRP A 163 -0.62 3.74 -7.67
C TRP A 163 -1.04 3.94 -9.11
N ARG A 164 -1.61 5.08 -9.41
CA ARG A 164 -2.12 5.36 -10.76
C ARG A 164 -1.02 5.52 -11.78
N TYR A 165 0.09 6.17 -11.41
CA TYR A 165 1.16 6.49 -12.35
C TYR A 165 2.56 6.09 -11.85
N TRP A 166 3.16 6.84 -10.97
CA TRP A 166 4.60 6.91 -10.75
C TRP A 166 5.18 5.79 -9.90
N GLU A 167 4.52 5.45 -8.80
CA GLU A 167 5.09 4.56 -7.81
C GLU A 167 4.87 3.10 -8.18
N PRO A 168 5.85 2.23 -7.93
CA PRO A 168 5.68 0.80 -8.13
C PRO A 168 4.63 0.22 -7.18
N ASN A 169 3.63 -0.46 -7.71
CA ASN A 169 2.61 -1.16 -6.92
C ASN A 169 3.21 -2.27 -6.06
N TYR A 170 4.41 -2.72 -6.41
CA TYR A 170 5.18 -3.67 -5.62
C TYR A 170 5.29 -3.25 -4.15
N TYR A 171 5.48 -1.97 -3.85
CA TYR A 171 5.61 -1.50 -2.47
C TYR A 171 4.31 -1.59 -1.67
N LEU A 172 3.16 -1.34 -2.29
CA LEU A 172 1.86 -1.50 -1.63
C LEU A 172 1.56 -2.98 -1.35
N GLN A 173 1.77 -3.84 -2.34
CA GLN A 173 1.52 -5.28 -2.22
C GLN A 173 2.54 -6.02 -1.35
N ASN A 174 3.69 -5.41 -1.11
CA ASN A 174 4.74 -5.93 -0.24
C ASN A 174 5.03 -4.97 0.91
N GLU A 175 4.03 -4.24 1.37
CA GLU A 175 4.18 -3.27 2.44
C GLU A 175 4.79 -3.93 3.69
N VAL A 176 5.97 -3.44 4.06
CA VAL A 176 6.85 -4.09 5.04
C VAL A 176 6.26 -4.06 6.43
N TYR A 177 5.66 -2.92 6.81
CA TYR A 177 5.06 -2.75 8.14
C TYR A 177 3.83 -3.62 8.31
N ILE A 178 2.96 -3.69 7.31
CA ILE A 178 1.79 -4.57 7.35
C ILE A 178 2.24 -6.02 7.52
N LYS A 179 3.23 -6.47 6.74
CA LYS A 179 3.74 -7.84 6.84
C LYS A 179 4.35 -8.13 8.20
N GLU A 180 5.12 -7.20 8.74
CA GLU A 180 5.73 -7.38 10.06
C GLU A 180 4.69 -7.36 11.18
N LEU A 181 3.74 -6.44 11.14
CA LEU A 181 2.63 -6.39 12.12
C LEU A 181 1.77 -7.67 12.07
N MET A 182 1.51 -8.20 10.87
CA MET A 182 0.80 -9.47 10.72
C MET A 182 1.59 -10.66 11.29
N LYS A 183 2.93 -10.68 11.14
CA LYS A 183 3.78 -11.72 11.76
C LYS A 183 3.77 -11.66 13.29
N ARG A 184 3.56 -10.50 13.87
CA ARG A 184 3.48 -10.26 15.31
C ARG A 184 2.08 -10.41 15.89
N HIS A 185 1.06 -10.33 15.04
CA HIS A 185 -0.34 -10.47 15.42
C HIS A 185 -0.60 -11.78 16.19
N GLY A 186 -1.24 -11.68 17.32
CA GLY A 186 -1.52 -12.81 18.21
C GLY A 186 -0.34 -13.32 19.03
N LYS A 187 0.85 -12.71 18.92
CA LYS A 187 2.05 -13.05 19.69
C LYS A 187 2.31 -12.02 20.79
N ASP A 188 2.54 -10.79 20.40
CA ASP A 188 2.88 -9.67 21.28
C ASP A 188 2.05 -8.40 21.01
N ILE A 189 1.32 -8.37 19.91
CA ILE A 189 0.35 -7.34 19.58
C ILE A 189 -0.93 -7.95 19.00
N GLU A 190 -2.02 -7.18 19.04
CA GLU A 190 -3.20 -7.36 18.22
C GLU A 190 -3.19 -6.28 17.12
N PHE A 191 -2.87 -6.65 15.87
CA PHE A 191 -2.93 -5.72 14.75
C PHE A 191 -4.38 -5.52 14.33
N VAL A 192 -4.94 -4.36 14.65
CA VAL A 192 -6.39 -4.12 14.54
C VAL A 192 -6.82 -3.49 13.23
N GLY A 193 -5.92 -2.95 12.43
CA GLY A 193 -6.28 -2.43 11.11
C GLY A 193 -5.30 -1.43 10.52
N PHE A 194 -5.55 -1.12 9.26
CA PHE A 194 -4.85 -0.11 8.48
C PHE A 194 -5.77 1.07 8.24
N VAL A 195 -5.31 2.27 8.52
CA VAL A 195 -6.01 3.52 8.23
C VAL A 195 -5.30 4.23 7.09
N MET A 196 -6.01 4.37 5.99
CA MET A 196 -5.58 5.17 4.87
C MET A 196 -6.01 6.61 5.09
N ASP A 197 -5.07 7.52 5.05
CA ASP A 197 -5.30 8.96 5.03
C ASP A 197 -4.79 9.56 3.71
N ASN A 198 -5.44 10.60 3.25
CA ASN A 198 -5.09 11.31 2.03
C ASN A 198 -4.57 12.70 2.33
N ASN A 199 -3.53 13.06 1.63
CA ASN A 199 -3.06 14.41 1.67
C ASN A 199 -4.01 15.36 0.92
N VAL A 200 -4.32 16.49 1.53
CA VAL A 200 -5.06 17.60 0.93
C VAL A 200 -4.20 18.85 0.89
N MET A 201 -4.50 19.77 -0.04
CA MET A 201 -3.62 20.92 -0.28
C MET A 201 -3.80 22.05 0.73
N LYS A 202 -5.01 22.22 1.28
CA LYS A 202 -5.31 23.30 2.23
C LYS A 202 -5.03 22.89 3.66
N ILE A 203 -4.42 23.78 4.45
CA ILE A 203 -4.00 23.50 5.83
C ILE A 203 -5.17 23.08 6.73
N ASP A 204 -6.29 23.75 6.63
CA ASP A 204 -7.49 23.42 7.43
C ASP A 204 -8.03 22.02 7.05
N GLY A 205 -7.95 21.67 5.77
CA GLY A 205 -8.28 20.33 5.30
C GLY A 205 -7.32 19.27 5.81
N LYS A 206 -6.01 19.57 5.86
CA LYS A 206 -5.01 18.67 6.42
C LYS A 206 -5.29 18.32 7.89
N ASP A 207 -5.55 19.36 8.69
CA ASP A 207 -5.85 19.19 10.11
C ASP A 207 -7.13 18.36 10.33
N ALA A 208 -8.20 18.66 9.56
CA ALA A 208 -9.43 17.90 9.61
C ALA A 208 -9.25 16.43 9.21
N MET A 209 -8.54 16.15 8.12
CA MET A 209 -8.29 14.78 7.65
C MET A 209 -7.47 14.00 8.67
N SER A 210 -6.38 14.59 9.18
CA SER A 210 -5.53 13.97 10.21
C SER A 210 -6.29 13.69 11.51
N MET A 211 -7.16 14.63 11.93
CA MET A 211 -8.04 14.43 13.07
C MET A 211 -8.99 13.24 12.86
N MET A 212 -9.62 13.15 11.68
CA MET A 212 -10.51 12.05 11.33
C MET A 212 -9.77 10.71 11.31
N ALA A 213 -8.59 10.66 10.71
CA ALA A 213 -7.77 9.45 10.66
C ALA A 213 -7.39 8.95 12.08
N ALA A 214 -6.92 9.87 12.94
CA ALA A 214 -6.61 9.55 14.32
C ALA A 214 -7.86 9.09 15.12
N THR A 215 -9.01 9.69 14.85
CA THR A 215 -10.28 9.29 15.48
C THR A 215 -10.68 7.88 15.07
N LEU A 216 -10.48 7.49 13.80
CA LEU A 216 -10.73 6.12 13.34
C LEU A 216 -9.85 5.11 14.08
N CYS A 217 -8.57 5.43 14.27
CA CYS A 217 -7.67 4.58 15.06
C CYS A 217 -8.19 4.39 16.49
N LYS A 218 -8.57 5.46 17.17
CA LYS A 218 -9.00 5.42 18.57
C LYS A 218 -10.40 4.87 18.74
N GLU A 219 -11.39 5.45 18.05
CA GLU A 219 -12.79 5.18 18.35
C GLU A 219 -13.34 3.96 17.61
N THR A 220 -12.83 3.67 16.41
CA THR A 220 -13.31 2.55 15.61
C THR A 220 -12.45 1.30 15.83
N LEU A 221 -11.15 1.43 15.64
CA LEU A 221 -10.22 0.30 15.82
C LEU A 221 -9.88 0.02 17.28
N LYS A 222 -10.18 0.96 18.19
CA LYS A 222 -9.83 0.84 19.63
C LYS A 222 -8.35 0.57 19.85
N ALA A 223 -7.51 1.17 19.01
CA ALA A 223 -6.07 1.01 19.11
C ALA A 223 -5.52 1.64 20.39
N ASP A 224 -4.60 0.92 21.04
CA ASP A 224 -3.81 1.43 22.15
C ASP A 224 -2.62 2.22 21.64
N CYS A 225 -2.01 1.78 20.52
CA CYS A 225 -0.92 2.47 19.86
C CYS A 225 -1.15 2.60 18.35
N VAL A 226 -0.55 3.64 17.76
CA VAL A 226 -0.65 3.92 16.32
C VAL A 226 0.76 4.11 15.74
N ILE A 227 1.06 3.37 14.69
CA ILE A 227 2.26 3.59 13.88
C ILE A 227 1.85 4.53 12.75
N VAL A 228 2.47 5.69 12.67
CA VAL A 228 2.19 6.69 11.62
C VAL A 228 3.30 6.68 10.59
N ASN A 229 2.93 6.54 9.33
CA ASN A 229 3.83 6.58 8.20
C ASN A 229 3.27 7.46 7.07
N LYS A 230 4.07 7.72 6.07
CA LYS A 230 3.69 8.51 4.90
C LYS A 230 4.27 7.95 3.62
N SER A 231 3.57 8.14 2.51
CA SER A 231 4.15 7.99 1.18
C SER A 231 4.31 9.36 0.53
N GLY A 232 5.52 9.67 0.09
CA GLY A 232 5.87 10.94 -0.50
C GLY A 232 6.49 11.94 0.48
N MET A 233 6.83 13.12 -0.05
CA MET A 233 7.54 14.19 0.66
C MET A 233 6.69 15.47 0.73
N GLY A 234 7.14 16.44 1.55
CA GLY A 234 6.54 17.76 1.64
C GLY A 234 5.16 17.74 2.30
N HIS A 235 4.11 17.79 1.52
CA HIS A 235 2.74 17.85 2.05
C HIS A 235 2.37 16.66 2.93
N CYS A 236 2.71 15.45 2.52
CA CYS A 236 2.44 14.24 3.34
C CYS A 236 3.21 14.24 4.66
N GLN A 237 4.34 14.91 4.72
CA GLN A 237 5.12 15.06 5.95
C GLN A 237 4.38 15.92 6.98
N LEU A 238 3.73 16.99 6.53
CA LEU A 238 2.89 17.81 7.40
C LEU A 238 1.64 17.03 7.87
N ASP A 239 0.98 16.32 6.94
CA ASP A 239 -0.20 15.52 7.28
C ASP A 239 0.14 14.44 8.31
N SER A 240 1.25 13.72 8.12
CA SER A 240 1.67 12.70 9.10
C SER A 240 2.01 13.30 10.47
N ALA A 241 2.62 14.49 10.52
CA ALA A 241 2.88 15.18 11.78
C ALA A 241 1.57 15.64 12.47
N LEU A 242 0.58 16.09 11.70
CA LEU A 242 -0.74 16.42 12.22
C LEU A 242 -1.48 15.17 12.73
N ALA A 243 -1.44 14.07 11.97
CA ALA A 243 -2.03 12.80 12.39
C ALA A 243 -1.40 12.29 13.68
N PHE A 244 -0.09 12.40 13.82
CA PHE A 244 0.64 12.09 15.03
C PHE A 244 0.12 12.92 16.22
N ASN A 245 0.10 14.25 16.07
CA ASN A 245 -0.38 15.14 17.13
C ASN A 245 -1.83 14.84 17.55
N TRP A 246 -2.72 14.51 16.61
CA TRP A 246 -4.10 14.16 16.93
C TRP A 246 -4.21 12.80 17.61
N ALA A 247 -3.40 11.81 17.22
CA ALA A 247 -3.39 10.52 17.88
C ALA A 247 -2.90 10.63 19.34
N GLU A 248 -1.86 11.44 19.62
CA GLU A 248 -1.43 11.73 20.98
C GLU A 248 -2.52 12.44 21.79
N LYS A 249 -3.18 13.45 21.22
CA LYS A 249 -4.31 14.14 21.87
C LYS A 249 -5.46 13.18 22.21
N ASN A 250 -5.67 12.16 21.39
CA ASN A 250 -6.67 11.12 21.62
C ASN A 250 -6.22 10.06 22.64
N GLY A 251 -5.00 10.19 23.20
CA GLY A 251 -4.46 9.30 24.21
C GLY A 251 -4.02 7.94 23.66
N ASN A 252 -3.53 7.89 22.43
CA ASN A 252 -2.83 6.74 21.90
C ASN A 252 -1.34 6.83 22.24
N ASP A 253 -0.73 5.71 22.60
CA ASP A 253 0.71 5.60 22.62
C ASP A 253 1.22 5.61 21.16
N MET A 254 2.26 6.38 20.88
CA MET A 254 2.72 6.62 19.53
C MET A 254 4.07 5.97 19.24
N CYS A 255 4.12 5.28 18.10
CA CYS A 255 5.39 4.96 17.45
C CYS A 255 5.46 5.75 16.15
N TYR A 256 6.46 6.58 16.02
CA TYR A 256 6.67 7.41 14.83
C TYR A 256 7.83 6.87 14.01
N GLU A 257 7.60 6.63 12.73
CA GLU A 257 8.67 6.31 11.82
C GLU A 257 8.51 7.09 10.51
N PHE A 258 9.56 7.84 10.15
CA PHE A 258 9.68 8.46 8.84
C PHE A 258 10.29 7.46 7.87
N VAL A 259 9.48 6.85 7.05
CA VAL A 259 9.99 6.24 5.82
C VAL A 259 9.70 7.19 4.67
N CYS A 260 10.76 7.76 4.13
CA CYS A 260 10.69 8.37 2.82
C CYS A 260 10.73 7.22 1.82
N CYS A 261 9.61 6.89 1.19
CA CYS A 261 9.63 6.09 -0.03
C CYS A 261 10.36 6.95 -1.08
N ILE A 262 11.54 6.50 -1.46
CA ILE A 262 12.37 7.09 -2.52
C ILE A 262 11.87 6.51 -3.84
#